data_c234dbf7e54d4cb639235835416f158c
#
_entry.id   c234dbf7e54d4cb639235835416f158c
#
_cell.length_a   1.000
_cell.length_b   1.000
_cell.length_c   1.000
_cell.angle_alpha   90.00
_cell.angle_beta   90.00
_cell.angle_gamma   90.00
#
_symmetry.space_group_name_H-M   'P 1'
#
loop_
_entity.id
_entity.type
_entity.pdbx_description
1 polymer ?
#
loop_
_entity_poly.entity_id
_entity_poly.type
_entity_poly.pdbx_seq_one_letter_code
_entity_poly.pdbx_strand_id
1 'polypeptide(L)'
;SDGMVRFLESKGAKFGKDLNAHTSFNETVYKLQLPSSNPQMVDSTLTILADWAGGLSIDSMQVEKERGVILSEWLSKRDAKRDSDTAFLLELLNSSHYSERMTIGDTAVIRNCKREDILDYYQTWYHPSLMAVAVVGDINPEQVETLIKEKFGKLSSLASPIWKQCHIPVYKKEAVKILTNESLKTIELDMIQLLPLSKPVQTAKDYKAYLTRTLLNRLFKMRMNAWAFENPSYRKASIQYSSFLNATGVLLCSVELLPGKMEKGISEFIAQQQQIFRYGFTETEIERAKKVIYNNLENKLQNQQNPASVELMNDIYADFYVGNRFTSLQEEYRLVQRYFPELDSVALVRNLAKVYSPQKMHYLLRANEKANKEVNGDATLMSIIKEARK
;
A
#
# COMPACT_ATOMS: atom_id res chain seq x y z
N SER A 1 -17.14 -23.52 -1.18
CA SER A 1 -18.18 -24.32 -0.54
C SER A 1 -17.71 -24.79 0.83
N ASP A 2 -18.63 -24.99 1.77
CA ASP A 2 -18.33 -25.43 3.14
C ASP A 2 -17.48 -26.72 3.20
N GLY A 3 -17.56 -27.58 2.19
CA GLY A 3 -16.77 -28.80 2.09
C GLY A 3 -15.28 -28.58 1.93
N MET A 4 -14.88 -27.59 1.14
CA MET A 4 -13.47 -27.25 0.91
C MET A 4 -12.84 -26.61 2.16
N VAL A 5 -13.55 -25.68 2.80
CA VAL A 5 -13.10 -25.08 4.06
C VAL A 5 -12.92 -26.17 5.12
N ARG A 6 -13.90 -27.03 5.30
CA ARG A 6 -13.82 -28.18 6.24
C ARG A 6 -12.67 -29.13 5.91
N PHE A 7 -12.40 -29.36 4.62
CA PHE A 7 -11.26 -30.18 4.22
C PHE A 7 -9.94 -29.54 4.67
N LEU A 8 -9.74 -28.27 4.39
CA LEU A 8 -8.51 -27.54 4.81
C LEU A 8 -8.40 -27.47 6.33
N GLU A 9 -9.52 -27.21 7.04
CA GLU A 9 -9.54 -27.20 8.50
C GLU A 9 -9.23 -28.58 9.10
N SER A 10 -9.74 -29.67 8.49
CA SER A 10 -9.40 -31.05 8.91
C SER A 10 -7.90 -31.37 8.76
N LYS A 11 -7.19 -30.60 7.93
CA LYS A 11 -5.73 -30.69 7.73
C LYS A 11 -4.95 -29.68 8.58
N GLY A 12 -5.63 -28.93 9.47
CA GLY A 12 -5.02 -28.01 10.41
C GLY A 12 -4.90 -26.56 9.96
N ALA A 13 -5.38 -26.21 8.75
CA ALA A 13 -5.45 -24.83 8.29
C ALA A 13 -6.62 -24.10 8.99
N LYS A 14 -6.41 -22.84 9.38
CA LYS A 14 -7.42 -22.01 10.06
C LYS A 14 -7.99 -20.99 9.09
N PHE A 15 -9.32 -20.97 8.95
CA PHE A 15 -10.01 -19.95 8.17
C PHE A 15 -9.72 -18.54 8.71
N GLY A 16 -9.51 -17.59 7.83
CA GLY A 16 -9.17 -16.18 8.17
C GLY A 16 -7.70 -15.93 8.44
N LYS A 17 -6.98 -16.89 9.01
CA LYS A 17 -5.54 -16.78 9.24
C LYS A 17 -4.72 -17.41 8.10
N ASP A 18 -4.98 -18.69 7.83
CA ASP A 18 -4.20 -19.51 6.91
C ASP A 18 -4.87 -19.62 5.52
N LEU A 19 -6.16 -19.35 5.46
CA LEU A 19 -6.97 -19.25 4.25
C LEU A 19 -7.58 -17.85 4.20
N ASN A 20 -7.13 -17.02 3.27
CA ASN A 20 -7.58 -15.65 3.11
C ASN A 20 -7.50 -15.18 1.66
N ALA A 21 -8.27 -14.16 1.33
CA ALA A 21 -8.18 -13.45 0.07
C ALA A 21 -8.38 -11.96 0.30
N HIS A 22 -7.79 -11.14 -0.55
CA HIS A 22 -8.06 -9.72 -0.56
C HIS A 22 -8.18 -9.19 -1.98
N THR A 23 -9.01 -8.18 -2.15
CA THR A 23 -9.17 -7.45 -3.41
C THR A 23 -8.71 -6.01 -3.22
N SER A 24 -7.87 -5.54 -4.14
CA SER A 24 -7.50 -4.16 -4.32
C SER A 24 -8.08 -3.62 -5.63
N PHE A 25 -7.66 -2.45 -6.08
CA PHE A 25 -8.19 -1.84 -7.30
C PHE A 25 -7.83 -2.60 -8.59
N ASN A 26 -6.67 -3.26 -8.61
CA ASN A 26 -6.13 -3.89 -9.81
C ASN A 26 -5.89 -5.39 -9.65
N GLU A 27 -6.21 -5.98 -8.50
CA GLU A 27 -5.85 -7.35 -8.20
C GLU A 27 -6.82 -8.01 -7.22
N THR A 28 -6.91 -9.32 -7.31
CA THR A 28 -7.42 -10.20 -6.24
C THR A 28 -6.34 -11.23 -5.95
N VAL A 29 -5.95 -11.34 -4.68
CA VAL A 29 -4.91 -12.26 -4.22
C VAL A 29 -5.52 -13.30 -3.29
N TYR A 30 -5.39 -14.57 -3.65
CA TYR A 30 -5.77 -15.72 -2.83
C TYR A 30 -4.55 -16.24 -2.11
N LYS A 31 -4.62 -16.41 -0.80
CA LYS A 31 -3.52 -16.82 0.07
C LYS A 31 -3.89 -18.08 0.83
N LEU A 32 -3.04 -19.10 0.71
CA LEU A 32 -3.16 -20.34 1.44
C LEU A 32 -1.83 -20.62 2.13
N GLN A 33 -1.84 -20.66 3.45
CA GLN A 33 -0.70 -21.05 4.26
C GLN A 33 -0.96 -22.46 4.80
N LEU A 34 -0.07 -23.39 4.44
CA LEU A 34 -0.19 -24.76 4.87
C LEU A 34 0.60 -25.00 6.16
N PRO A 35 0.09 -25.85 7.06
CA PRO A 35 0.79 -26.19 8.30
C PRO A 35 2.01 -27.10 8.05
N SER A 36 2.12 -27.70 6.87
CA SER A 36 3.26 -28.54 6.47
C SER A 36 3.43 -28.56 4.97
N SER A 37 4.62 -28.92 4.50
CA SER A 37 4.97 -29.15 3.08
C SER A 37 4.64 -30.57 2.58
N ASN A 38 3.69 -31.27 3.22
CA ASN A 38 3.28 -32.60 2.79
C ASN A 38 2.83 -32.57 1.30
N PRO A 39 3.40 -33.44 0.42
CA PRO A 39 3.11 -33.40 -1.01
C PRO A 39 1.63 -33.55 -1.38
N GLN A 40 0.87 -34.39 -0.65
CA GLN A 40 -0.56 -34.56 -0.88
C GLN A 40 -1.35 -33.31 -0.52
N MET A 41 -0.92 -32.59 0.53
CA MET A 41 -1.54 -31.33 0.92
C MET A 41 -1.24 -30.22 -0.10
N VAL A 42 -0.02 -30.15 -0.61
CA VAL A 42 0.37 -29.22 -1.68
C VAL A 42 -0.44 -29.50 -2.94
N ASP A 43 -0.56 -30.77 -3.35
CA ASP A 43 -1.35 -31.17 -4.52
C ASP A 43 -2.83 -30.79 -4.37
N SER A 44 -3.46 -31.12 -3.24
CA SER A 44 -4.86 -30.76 -2.97
C SER A 44 -5.08 -29.24 -2.95
N THR A 45 -4.14 -28.49 -2.39
CA THR A 45 -4.21 -27.02 -2.34
C THR A 45 -4.08 -26.40 -3.72
N LEU A 46 -3.18 -26.89 -4.55
CA LEU A 46 -3.06 -26.45 -5.94
C LEU A 46 -4.31 -26.80 -6.77
N THR A 47 -4.97 -27.93 -6.48
CA THR A 47 -6.27 -28.25 -7.09
C THR A 47 -7.33 -27.23 -6.72
N ILE A 48 -7.44 -26.86 -5.43
CA ILE A 48 -8.36 -25.84 -4.95
C ILE A 48 -8.10 -24.49 -5.63
N LEU A 49 -6.83 -24.07 -5.71
CA LEU A 49 -6.47 -22.81 -6.37
C LEU A 49 -6.80 -22.84 -7.87
N ALA A 50 -6.60 -23.96 -8.55
CA ALA A 50 -6.97 -24.13 -9.96
C ALA A 50 -8.50 -24.07 -10.16
N ASP A 51 -9.28 -24.67 -9.26
CA ASP A 51 -10.74 -24.56 -9.27
C ASP A 51 -11.22 -23.11 -9.06
N TRP A 52 -10.56 -22.37 -8.18
CA TRP A 52 -10.87 -20.94 -8.02
C TRP A 52 -10.48 -20.12 -9.25
N ALA A 53 -9.41 -20.50 -9.92
CA ALA A 53 -8.91 -19.79 -11.11
C ALA A 53 -9.82 -19.96 -12.34
N GLY A 54 -10.50 -21.08 -12.51
CA GLY A 54 -11.28 -21.33 -13.73
C GLY A 54 -12.46 -22.29 -13.59
N GLY A 55 -12.71 -22.86 -12.41
CA GLY A 55 -13.72 -23.89 -12.17
C GLY A 55 -14.93 -23.46 -11.31
N LEU A 56 -15.09 -22.17 -10.99
CA LEU A 56 -16.21 -21.72 -10.15
C LEU A 56 -17.54 -21.83 -10.88
N SER A 57 -18.52 -22.51 -10.25
CA SER A 57 -19.88 -22.67 -10.80
C SER A 57 -20.74 -21.42 -10.68
N ILE A 58 -20.45 -20.52 -9.74
CA ILE A 58 -21.21 -19.29 -9.43
C ILE A 58 -22.71 -19.56 -9.36
N ASP A 59 -23.12 -20.27 -8.32
CA ASP A 59 -24.51 -20.66 -8.09
C ASP A 59 -25.37 -19.47 -7.67
N SER A 60 -26.60 -19.35 -8.22
CA SER A 60 -27.51 -18.24 -7.99
C SER A 60 -27.90 -18.08 -6.50
N MET A 61 -28.12 -19.20 -5.78
CA MET A 61 -28.45 -19.15 -4.36
C MET A 61 -27.29 -18.62 -3.53
N GLN A 62 -26.05 -19.01 -3.87
CA GLN A 62 -24.86 -18.51 -3.19
C GLN A 62 -24.63 -17.02 -3.48
N VAL A 63 -24.88 -16.55 -4.70
CA VAL A 63 -24.83 -15.13 -5.05
C VAL A 63 -25.79 -14.32 -4.19
N GLU A 64 -27.04 -14.76 -4.03
CA GLU A 64 -28.01 -14.05 -3.18
C GLU A 64 -27.64 -14.07 -1.71
N LYS A 65 -27.11 -15.17 -1.20
CA LYS A 65 -26.61 -15.28 0.17
C LYS A 65 -25.45 -14.30 0.41
N GLU A 66 -24.43 -14.29 -0.48
CA GLU A 66 -23.26 -13.41 -0.37
C GLU A 66 -23.64 -11.94 -0.54
N ARG A 67 -24.61 -11.60 -1.36
CA ARG A 67 -25.15 -10.24 -1.47
C ARG A 67 -25.55 -9.67 -0.10
N GLY A 68 -26.25 -10.45 0.70
CA GLY A 68 -26.65 -10.08 2.06
C GLY A 68 -25.44 -9.88 2.98
N VAL A 69 -24.43 -10.74 2.87
CA VAL A 69 -23.19 -10.65 3.64
C VAL A 69 -22.42 -9.38 3.28
N ILE A 70 -22.22 -9.08 1.99
CA ILE A 70 -21.50 -7.90 1.52
C ILE A 70 -22.22 -6.61 1.93
N LEU A 71 -23.55 -6.55 1.81
CA LEU A 71 -24.34 -5.40 2.26
C LEU A 71 -24.26 -5.21 3.77
N SER A 72 -24.26 -6.29 4.55
CA SER A 72 -24.08 -6.23 6.00
C SER A 72 -22.67 -5.76 6.37
N GLU A 73 -21.66 -6.21 5.66
CA GLU A 73 -20.29 -5.73 5.82
C GLU A 73 -20.17 -4.25 5.50
N TRP A 74 -20.79 -3.81 4.39
CA TRP A 74 -20.81 -2.41 3.99
C TRP A 74 -21.47 -1.53 5.06
N LEU A 75 -22.57 -1.99 5.66
CA LEU A 75 -23.27 -1.28 6.74
C LEU A 75 -22.46 -1.28 8.04
N SER A 76 -21.91 -2.43 8.43
CA SER A 76 -21.17 -2.56 9.70
C SER A 76 -19.88 -1.74 9.75
N LYS A 77 -19.33 -1.45 8.59
CA LYS A 77 -18.11 -0.63 8.46
C LYS A 77 -18.40 0.87 8.32
N ARG A 78 -19.65 1.32 8.40
CA ARG A 78 -20.00 2.74 8.35
C ARG A 78 -19.82 3.38 9.72
N ASP A 79 -18.71 4.09 9.86
CA ASP A 79 -18.45 4.97 10.98
C ASP A 79 -17.72 6.25 10.49
N ALA A 80 -17.63 7.24 11.36
CA ALA A 80 -16.98 8.51 11.05
C ALA A 80 -15.51 8.34 10.64
N LYS A 81 -14.83 7.34 11.18
CA LYS A 81 -13.45 7.04 10.83
C LYS A 81 -13.37 6.58 9.37
N ARG A 82 -14.26 5.69 8.94
CA ARG A 82 -14.29 5.23 7.55
C ARG A 82 -14.64 6.33 6.55
N ASP A 83 -15.59 7.20 6.90
CA ASP A 83 -15.91 8.37 6.06
C ASP A 83 -14.67 9.27 5.91
N SER A 84 -13.93 9.46 7.00
CA SER A 84 -12.66 10.18 7.03
C SER A 84 -11.57 9.49 6.19
N ASP A 85 -11.41 8.17 6.33
CA ASP A 85 -10.44 7.38 5.56
C ASP A 85 -10.81 7.35 4.06
N THR A 86 -12.10 7.32 3.74
CA THR A 86 -12.60 7.40 2.37
C THR A 86 -12.30 8.77 1.75
N ALA A 87 -12.51 9.86 2.48
CA ALA A 87 -12.18 11.20 2.01
C ALA A 87 -10.67 11.35 1.75
N PHE A 88 -9.84 10.83 2.63
CA PHE A 88 -8.39 10.77 2.43
C PHE A 88 -8.01 9.97 1.18
N LEU A 89 -8.62 8.79 1.01
CA LEU A 89 -8.40 7.94 -0.16
C LEU A 89 -8.82 8.66 -1.47
N LEU A 90 -9.94 9.36 -1.47
CA LEU A 90 -10.42 10.13 -2.64
C LEU A 90 -9.47 11.29 -2.99
N GLU A 91 -8.82 11.93 -2.01
CA GLU A 91 -7.77 12.90 -2.30
C GLU A 91 -6.56 12.22 -2.98
N LEU A 92 -6.11 11.06 -2.49
CA LEU A 92 -5.03 10.29 -3.13
C LEU A 92 -5.39 9.86 -4.56
N LEU A 93 -6.64 9.51 -4.79
CA LEU A 93 -7.12 9.07 -6.11
C LEU A 93 -7.30 10.21 -7.11
N ASN A 94 -7.37 11.46 -6.65
CA ASN A 94 -7.40 12.68 -7.46
C ASN A 94 -8.30 12.61 -8.69
N SER A 95 -9.57 12.26 -8.49
CA SER A 95 -10.58 12.11 -9.56
C SER A 95 -10.14 11.21 -10.72
N SER A 96 -9.23 10.29 -10.48
CA SER A 96 -8.87 9.25 -11.45
C SER A 96 -9.98 8.22 -11.57
N HIS A 97 -9.90 7.36 -12.58
CA HIS A 97 -10.84 6.26 -12.74
C HIS A 97 -10.97 5.34 -11.51
N TYR A 98 -9.93 5.26 -10.66
CA TYR A 98 -10.01 4.56 -9.39
C TYR A 98 -11.01 5.16 -8.40
N SER A 99 -11.25 6.48 -8.43
CA SER A 99 -12.20 7.13 -7.52
C SER A 99 -13.65 6.71 -7.75
N GLU A 100 -13.96 6.18 -8.93
CA GLU A 100 -15.28 5.67 -9.31
C GLU A 100 -15.45 4.16 -9.01
N ARG A 101 -14.38 3.49 -8.57
CA ARG A 101 -14.32 2.02 -8.42
C ARG A 101 -13.80 1.60 -7.06
N MET A 102 -14.44 2.08 -6.00
CA MET A 102 -14.09 1.68 -4.64
C MET A 102 -14.25 0.16 -4.46
N THR A 103 -13.27 -0.47 -3.83
CA THR A 103 -13.13 -1.93 -3.76
C THR A 103 -14.29 -2.67 -3.11
N ILE A 104 -15.01 -2.02 -2.17
CA ILE A 104 -16.22 -2.61 -1.59
C ILE A 104 -17.42 -2.58 -2.54
N GLY A 105 -17.34 -1.80 -3.60
CA GLY A 105 -18.40 -1.61 -4.59
C GLY A 105 -19.45 -0.56 -4.21
N ASP A 106 -20.29 -0.25 -5.18
CA ASP A 106 -21.48 0.60 -5.02
C ASP A 106 -22.67 -0.22 -4.57
N THR A 107 -23.43 0.28 -3.60
CA THR A 107 -24.59 -0.46 -3.03
C THR A 107 -25.70 -0.68 -4.04
N ALA A 108 -25.89 0.21 -5.01
CA ALA A 108 -26.89 0.03 -6.07
C ALA A 108 -26.44 -1.12 -7.00
N VAL A 109 -25.16 -1.19 -7.34
CA VAL A 109 -24.61 -2.29 -8.12
C VAL A 109 -24.70 -3.60 -7.35
N ILE A 110 -24.29 -3.64 -6.08
CA ILE A 110 -24.36 -4.85 -5.24
C ILE A 110 -25.80 -5.38 -5.14
N ARG A 111 -26.79 -4.50 -5.00
CA ARG A 111 -28.20 -4.90 -4.89
C ARG A 111 -28.78 -5.43 -6.19
N ASN A 112 -28.34 -4.91 -7.34
CA ASN A 112 -28.99 -5.14 -8.63
C ASN A 112 -28.18 -6.05 -9.56
N CYS A 113 -26.89 -6.31 -9.30
CA CYS A 113 -26.07 -7.18 -10.16
C CYS A 113 -26.69 -8.59 -10.20
N LYS A 114 -26.74 -9.16 -11.39
CA LYS A 114 -27.25 -10.51 -11.62
C LYS A 114 -26.09 -11.53 -11.57
N ARG A 115 -26.46 -12.79 -11.41
CA ARG A 115 -25.49 -13.89 -11.50
C ARG A 115 -24.69 -13.83 -12.81
N GLU A 116 -25.35 -13.51 -13.89
CA GLU A 116 -24.78 -13.42 -15.26
C GLU A 116 -23.68 -12.34 -15.31
N ASP A 117 -23.87 -11.20 -14.66
CA ASP A 117 -22.88 -10.12 -14.59
C ASP A 117 -21.59 -10.59 -13.87
N ILE A 118 -21.76 -11.35 -12.77
CA ILE A 118 -20.64 -11.92 -12.00
C ILE A 118 -19.94 -13.01 -12.83
N LEU A 119 -20.70 -13.86 -13.52
CA LEU A 119 -20.16 -14.91 -14.36
C LEU A 119 -19.38 -14.34 -15.54
N ASP A 120 -19.91 -13.32 -16.22
CA ASP A 120 -19.25 -12.62 -17.32
C ASP A 120 -17.93 -11.96 -16.85
N TYR A 121 -17.97 -11.29 -15.70
CA TYR A 121 -16.77 -10.73 -15.09
C TYR A 121 -15.73 -11.84 -14.80
N TYR A 122 -16.15 -12.93 -14.19
CA TYR A 122 -15.26 -14.04 -13.86
C TYR A 122 -14.64 -14.66 -15.11
N GLN A 123 -15.43 -14.98 -16.13
CA GLN A 123 -14.96 -15.56 -17.39
C GLN A 123 -14.05 -14.61 -18.17
N THR A 124 -14.25 -13.30 -18.06
CA THR A 124 -13.43 -12.30 -18.74
C THR A 124 -12.10 -12.07 -18.03
N TRP A 125 -12.12 -11.88 -16.72
CA TRP A 125 -10.95 -11.37 -15.98
C TRP A 125 -10.16 -12.44 -15.24
N TYR A 126 -10.77 -13.60 -14.93
CA TYR A 126 -10.04 -14.73 -14.39
C TYR A 126 -9.41 -15.54 -15.55
N HIS A 127 -8.49 -14.87 -16.22
CA HIS A 127 -7.84 -15.34 -17.42
C HIS A 127 -6.39 -15.73 -17.13
N PRO A 128 -5.90 -16.92 -17.60
CA PRO A 128 -4.55 -17.41 -17.29
C PRO A 128 -3.42 -16.41 -17.60
N SER A 129 -3.56 -15.60 -18.67
CA SER A 129 -2.56 -14.59 -19.02
C SER A 129 -2.48 -13.41 -18.03
N LEU A 130 -3.46 -13.26 -17.14
CA LEU A 130 -3.52 -12.23 -16.10
C LEU A 130 -3.24 -12.79 -14.71
N MET A 131 -2.88 -14.09 -14.60
CA MET A 131 -2.66 -14.77 -13.33
C MET A 131 -1.20 -15.15 -13.13
N ALA A 132 -0.82 -15.24 -11.86
CA ALA A 132 0.41 -15.89 -11.44
C ALA A 132 0.12 -16.84 -10.28
N VAL A 133 0.82 -17.94 -10.22
CA VAL A 133 0.82 -18.90 -9.11
C VAL A 133 2.20 -18.90 -8.50
N ALA A 134 2.29 -18.63 -7.21
CA ALA A 134 3.54 -18.67 -6.46
C ALA A 134 3.42 -19.65 -5.30
N VAL A 135 4.42 -20.48 -5.11
CA VAL A 135 4.51 -21.46 -4.00
C VAL A 135 5.87 -21.29 -3.34
N VAL A 136 5.88 -21.10 -2.02
CA VAL A 136 7.09 -20.91 -1.24
C VAL A 136 7.04 -21.81 -0.01
N GLY A 137 8.12 -22.54 0.26
CA GLY A 137 8.24 -23.41 1.42
C GLY A 137 9.37 -24.43 1.26
N ASP A 138 9.42 -25.39 2.18
CA ASP A 138 10.31 -26.55 2.09
C ASP A 138 9.68 -27.59 1.13
N ILE A 139 9.88 -27.36 -0.16
CA ILE A 139 9.28 -28.14 -1.27
C ILE A 139 10.34 -28.48 -2.31
N ASN A 140 10.04 -29.48 -3.15
CA ASN A 140 10.81 -29.72 -4.37
C ASN A 140 10.26 -28.87 -5.51
N PRO A 141 11.00 -27.87 -6.03
CA PRO A 141 10.50 -26.92 -7.03
C PRO A 141 10.05 -27.60 -8.34
N GLU A 142 10.80 -28.61 -8.83
CA GLU A 142 10.50 -29.29 -10.10
C GLU A 142 9.19 -30.08 -10.01
N GLN A 143 8.93 -30.73 -8.87
CA GLN A 143 7.69 -31.44 -8.63
C GLN A 143 6.51 -30.48 -8.56
N VAL A 144 6.66 -29.38 -7.82
CA VAL A 144 5.58 -28.38 -7.69
C VAL A 144 5.33 -27.65 -9.01
N GLU A 145 6.36 -27.33 -9.78
CA GLU A 145 6.20 -26.77 -11.12
C GLU A 145 5.41 -27.72 -12.03
N THR A 146 5.69 -29.03 -11.97
CA THR A 146 4.95 -30.04 -12.72
C THR A 146 3.47 -30.06 -12.33
N LEU A 147 3.16 -30.04 -11.04
CA LEU A 147 1.79 -29.97 -10.53
C LEU A 147 1.07 -28.68 -10.97
N ILE A 148 1.75 -27.55 -10.94
CA ILE A 148 1.18 -26.28 -11.43
C ILE A 148 0.85 -26.39 -12.93
N LYS A 149 1.77 -26.88 -13.74
CA LYS A 149 1.53 -27.07 -15.19
C LYS A 149 0.38 -28.02 -15.47
N GLU A 150 0.29 -29.11 -14.71
CA GLU A 150 -0.79 -30.11 -14.88
C GLU A 150 -2.17 -29.54 -14.54
N LYS A 151 -2.28 -28.78 -13.45
CA LYS A 151 -3.56 -28.28 -12.94
C LYS A 151 -4.00 -26.98 -13.64
N PHE A 152 -3.13 -26.00 -13.76
CA PHE A 152 -3.44 -24.72 -14.36
C PHE A 152 -3.31 -24.71 -15.89
N GLY A 153 -2.53 -25.61 -16.47
CA GLY A 153 -2.41 -25.76 -17.92
C GLY A 153 -3.69 -26.21 -18.62
N LYS A 154 -4.70 -26.66 -17.87
CA LYS A 154 -6.03 -27.02 -18.37
C LYS A 154 -6.99 -25.82 -18.47
N LEU A 155 -6.61 -24.67 -17.91
CA LEU A 155 -7.43 -23.48 -17.97
C LEU A 155 -7.54 -22.98 -19.42
N SER A 156 -8.74 -22.49 -19.78
CA SER A 156 -9.02 -22.03 -21.13
C SER A 156 -8.11 -20.87 -21.54
N SER A 157 -7.50 -20.97 -22.72
CA SER A 157 -6.66 -19.94 -23.31
C SER A 157 -7.42 -19.11 -24.36
N LEU A 158 -8.57 -18.59 -24.02
CA LEU A 158 -9.29 -17.63 -24.85
C LEU A 158 -8.44 -16.38 -25.11
N ALA A 159 -8.87 -15.49 -26.02
CA ALA A 159 -8.17 -14.24 -26.25
C ALA A 159 -8.05 -13.44 -24.93
N SER A 160 -6.82 -13.00 -24.61
CA SER A 160 -6.57 -12.21 -23.41
C SER A 160 -7.36 -10.92 -23.42
N PRO A 161 -8.08 -10.56 -22.36
CA PRO A 161 -8.74 -9.29 -22.27
C PRO A 161 -7.72 -8.16 -22.31
N ILE A 162 -8.10 -7.04 -22.93
CA ILE A 162 -7.25 -5.84 -22.97
C ILE A 162 -7.33 -5.15 -21.61
N TRP A 163 -6.28 -5.30 -20.81
CA TRP A 163 -6.16 -4.57 -19.57
C TRP A 163 -5.47 -3.21 -19.81
N LYS A 164 -6.11 -2.15 -19.36
CA LYS A 164 -5.59 -0.79 -19.48
C LYS A 164 -5.18 -0.27 -18.11
N GLN A 165 -3.88 0.00 -17.95
CA GLN A 165 -3.38 0.62 -16.72
C GLN A 165 -3.97 2.02 -16.54
N CYS A 166 -4.57 2.25 -15.38
CA CYS A 166 -5.04 3.57 -15.00
C CYS A 166 -3.92 4.35 -14.31
N HIS A 167 -3.88 5.66 -14.55
CA HIS A 167 -2.94 6.56 -13.90
C HIS A 167 -3.68 7.52 -12.97
N ILE A 168 -3.04 7.91 -11.89
CA ILE A 168 -3.53 8.96 -11.00
C ILE A 168 -2.79 10.25 -11.39
N PRO A 169 -3.51 11.28 -11.87
CA PRO A 169 -2.86 12.52 -12.28
C PRO A 169 -2.30 13.27 -11.07
N VAL A 170 -1.16 13.94 -11.26
CA VAL A 170 -0.58 14.79 -10.21
C VAL A 170 -1.38 16.08 -10.02
N TYR A 171 -1.36 16.65 -8.83
CA TYR A 171 -2.00 17.94 -8.57
C TYR A 171 -1.34 19.06 -9.37
N LYS A 172 -2.17 19.97 -9.91
CA LYS A 172 -1.70 21.11 -10.70
C LYS A 172 -1.44 22.35 -9.85
N LYS A 173 -2.17 22.50 -8.75
CA LYS A 173 -2.10 23.64 -7.82
C LYS A 173 -2.33 23.18 -6.38
N GLU A 174 -1.98 24.01 -5.42
CA GLU A 174 -2.32 23.79 -4.02
C GLU A 174 -3.84 23.92 -3.79
N ALA A 175 -4.36 23.14 -2.86
CA ALA A 175 -5.75 23.19 -2.43
C ALA A 175 -5.85 22.82 -0.94
N VAL A 176 -6.89 23.32 -0.30
CA VAL A 176 -7.31 22.95 1.06
C VAL A 176 -8.69 22.33 0.99
N LYS A 177 -8.91 21.36 1.84
CA LYS A 177 -10.22 20.74 2.06
C LYS A 177 -10.35 20.42 3.55
N ILE A 178 -11.49 20.76 4.12
CA ILE A 178 -11.82 20.45 5.52
C ILE A 178 -12.96 19.42 5.52
N LEU A 179 -12.75 18.32 6.21
CA LEU A 179 -13.77 17.32 6.50
C LEU A 179 -14.12 17.38 7.98
N THR A 180 -15.37 17.65 8.28
CA THR A 180 -15.89 17.64 9.65
C THR A 180 -16.84 16.47 9.87
N ASN A 181 -16.66 15.79 11.02
CA ASN A 181 -17.60 14.80 11.52
C ASN A 181 -17.50 14.76 13.04
N GLU A 182 -18.65 14.93 13.74
CA GLU A 182 -18.71 15.00 15.21
C GLU A 182 -18.12 13.78 15.93
N SER A 183 -18.13 12.62 15.28
CA SER A 183 -17.62 11.38 15.86
C SER A 183 -16.10 11.23 15.71
N LEU A 184 -15.39 12.13 15.02
CA LEU A 184 -13.94 12.11 14.93
C LEU A 184 -13.30 12.45 16.27
N LYS A 185 -12.44 11.55 16.74
CA LYS A 185 -11.73 11.69 18.03
C LYS A 185 -10.36 12.35 17.88
N THR A 186 -9.81 12.35 16.67
CA THR A 186 -8.51 12.94 16.34
C THR A 186 -8.68 14.12 15.40
N ILE A 187 -7.72 15.04 15.44
CA ILE A 187 -7.61 16.16 14.53
C ILE A 187 -6.37 15.88 13.68
N GLU A 188 -6.56 15.60 12.41
CA GLU A 188 -5.48 15.20 11.52
C GLU A 188 -5.37 16.17 10.34
N LEU A 189 -4.18 16.68 10.10
CA LEU A 189 -3.86 17.41 8.87
C LEU A 189 -2.93 16.57 8.03
N ASP A 190 -3.41 16.18 6.85
CA ASP A 190 -2.64 15.50 5.82
C ASP A 190 -2.23 16.50 4.74
N MET A 191 -0.96 16.52 4.42
CA MET A 191 -0.38 17.29 3.33
C MET A 191 0.09 16.29 2.27
N ILE A 192 -0.62 16.25 1.17
CA ILE A 192 -0.51 15.23 0.13
C ILE A 192 0.07 15.85 -1.12
N GLN A 193 1.16 15.32 -1.62
CA GLN A 193 1.68 15.66 -2.94
C GLN A 193 1.76 14.40 -3.80
N LEU A 194 1.07 14.41 -4.93
CA LEU A 194 1.17 13.35 -5.91
C LEU A 194 2.37 13.62 -6.83
N LEU A 195 3.12 12.58 -7.12
CA LEU A 195 4.36 12.60 -7.88
C LEU A 195 4.26 11.63 -9.07
N PRO A 196 5.05 11.81 -10.12
CA PRO A 196 5.17 10.80 -11.15
C PRO A 196 5.51 9.43 -10.55
N LEU A 197 4.94 8.36 -11.10
CA LEU A 197 5.24 7.01 -10.67
C LEU A 197 6.74 6.72 -10.82
N SER A 198 7.33 6.18 -9.77
CA SER A 198 8.71 5.67 -9.82
C SER A 198 8.78 4.45 -10.75
N LYS A 199 9.82 4.36 -11.54
CA LYS A 199 10.08 3.17 -12.35
C LYS A 199 10.29 1.94 -11.46
N PRO A 200 9.88 0.75 -11.89
CA PRO A 200 10.27 -0.49 -11.24
C PRO A 200 11.80 -0.64 -11.15
N VAL A 201 12.24 -1.35 -10.12
CA VAL A 201 13.66 -1.62 -9.92
C VAL A 201 14.09 -2.77 -10.83
N GLN A 202 14.66 -2.45 -11.98
CA GLN A 202 15.14 -3.44 -12.97
C GLN A 202 16.66 -3.39 -13.19
N THR A 203 17.29 -2.28 -12.81
CA THR A 203 18.73 -2.06 -12.97
C THR A 203 19.36 -1.57 -11.66
N ALA A 204 20.68 -1.68 -11.56
CA ALA A 204 21.43 -1.12 -10.44
C ALA A 204 21.20 0.40 -10.25
N LYS A 205 20.95 1.14 -11.33
CA LYS A 205 20.59 2.57 -11.26
C LYS A 205 19.21 2.78 -10.65
N ASP A 206 18.23 1.94 -10.98
CA ASP A 206 16.90 2.00 -10.38
C ASP A 206 16.97 1.63 -8.91
N TYR A 207 17.81 0.64 -8.55
CA TYR A 207 18.07 0.28 -7.17
C TYR A 207 18.67 1.46 -6.37
N LYS A 208 19.56 2.26 -6.95
CA LYS A 208 20.04 3.49 -6.30
C LYS A 208 18.91 4.46 -5.96
N ALA A 209 17.96 4.65 -6.87
CA ALA A 209 16.79 5.51 -6.62
C ALA A 209 15.87 4.93 -5.52
N TYR A 210 15.64 3.62 -5.52
CA TYR A 210 14.94 2.90 -4.47
C TYR A 210 15.66 3.05 -3.11
N LEU A 211 16.97 2.84 -3.06
CA LEU A 211 17.78 2.98 -1.86
C LEU A 211 17.78 4.41 -1.32
N THR A 212 17.82 5.41 -2.20
CA THR A 212 17.68 6.83 -1.82
C THR A 212 16.35 7.10 -1.13
N ARG A 213 15.24 6.57 -1.66
CA ARG A 213 13.91 6.70 -1.06
C ARG A 213 13.83 5.97 0.28
N THR A 214 14.39 4.78 0.37
CA THR A 214 14.47 3.99 1.62
C THR A 214 15.24 4.75 2.70
N LEU A 215 16.38 5.33 2.36
CA LEU A 215 17.19 6.12 3.27
C LEU A 215 16.44 7.40 3.71
N LEU A 216 15.81 8.13 2.79
CA LEU A 216 14.99 9.31 3.11
C LEU A 216 13.84 8.96 4.07
N ASN A 217 13.09 7.89 3.81
CA ASN A 217 12.00 7.46 4.69
C ASN A 217 12.52 7.10 6.10
N ARG A 218 13.69 6.50 6.18
CA ARG A 218 14.35 6.21 7.46
C ARG A 218 14.72 7.47 8.20
N LEU A 219 15.30 8.44 7.51
CA LEU A 219 15.67 9.74 8.05
C LEU A 219 14.45 10.54 8.51
N PHE A 220 13.39 10.59 7.70
CA PHE A 220 12.12 11.20 8.10
C PHE A 220 11.60 10.59 9.40
N LYS A 221 11.53 9.26 9.48
CA LYS A 221 11.06 8.58 10.68
C LYS A 221 11.91 8.90 11.91
N MET A 222 13.22 8.92 11.77
CA MET A 222 14.13 9.24 12.88
C MET A 222 13.96 10.68 13.34
N ARG A 223 13.88 11.64 12.42
CA ARG A 223 13.71 13.06 12.74
C ARG A 223 12.34 13.36 13.37
N MET A 224 11.25 12.78 12.81
CA MET A 224 9.92 12.93 13.38
C MET A 224 9.81 12.34 14.79
N ASN A 225 10.42 11.19 15.02
CA ASN A 225 10.46 10.60 16.37
C ASN A 225 11.22 11.46 17.37
N ALA A 226 12.37 12.05 16.98
CA ALA A 226 13.12 12.95 17.86
C ALA A 226 12.29 14.18 18.22
N TRP A 227 11.66 14.83 17.26
CA TRP A 227 10.83 16.01 17.49
C TRP A 227 9.58 15.74 18.31
N ALA A 228 9.01 14.55 18.23
CA ALA A 228 7.85 14.17 19.05
C ALA A 228 8.13 14.23 20.57
N PHE A 229 9.38 14.07 20.99
CA PHE A 229 9.78 14.24 22.40
C PHE A 229 10.00 15.71 22.81
N GLU A 230 10.29 16.57 21.83
CA GLU A 230 10.65 17.97 22.08
C GLU A 230 9.47 18.91 21.90
N ASN A 231 8.44 18.47 21.17
CA ASN A 231 7.37 19.37 20.75
C ASN A 231 5.97 18.93 21.22
N PRO A 232 5.40 19.66 22.17
CA PRO A 232 4.08 19.40 22.75
C PRO A 232 2.90 19.96 21.95
N SER A 233 3.11 20.67 20.82
CA SER A 233 2.02 21.33 20.10
C SER A 233 1.26 20.42 19.15
N TYR A 234 1.77 19.20 18.92
CA TYR A 234 1.06 18.12 18.24
C TYR A 234 1.35 16.77 18.92
N ARG A 235 0.54 15.77 18.67
CA ARG A 235 0.69 14.46 19.32
C ARG A 235 1.61 13.53 18.51
N LYS A 236 1.47 13.53 17.19
CA LYS A 236 2.18 12.62 16.30
C LYS A 236 2.37 13.29 14.94
N ALA A 237 3.51 13.02 14.33
CA ALA A 237 3.77 13.47 12.96
C ALA A 237 4.51 12.39 12.16
N SER A 238 4.33 12.42 10.85
CA SER A 238 5.04 11.52 9.93
C SER A 238 5.27 12.18 8.58
N ILE A 239 6.39 11.82 7.94
CA ILE A 239 6.68 12.14 6.55
C ILE A 239 7.02 10.83 5.86
N GLN A 240 6.40 10.56 4.72
CA GLN A 240 6.61 9.34 3.95
C GLN A 240 6.61 9.63 2.46
N TYR A 241 7.59 9.05 1.76
CA TYR A 241 7.66 9.04 0.30
C TYR A 241 7.49 7.60 -0.19
N SER A 242 6.41 7.32 -0.90
CA SER A 242 6.02 5.97 -1.33
C SER A 242 5.41 5.95 -2.73
N SER A 243 5.10 4.77 -3.24
CA SER A 243 4.22 4.59 -4.40
C SER A 243 2.82 4.20 -3.91
N PHE A 244 1.81 4.58 -4.67
CA PHE A 244 0.43 4.27 -4.39
C PHE A 244 -0.23 3.60 -5.61
N LEU A 245 -0.83 2.44 -5.41
CA LEU A 245 -1.53 1.59 -6.41
C LEU A 245 -0.69 1.27 -7.68
N ASN A 246 0.63 1.34 -7.60
CA ASN A 246 1.49 1.26 -8.77
C ASN A 246 1.06 2.23 -9.92
N ALA A 247 0.45 3.34 -9.56
CA ALA A 247 -0.14 4.34 -10.46
C ALA A 247 0.42 5.76 -10.25
N THR A 248 0.93 6.07 -9.06
CA THR A 248 1.51 7.39 -8.74
C THR A 248 2.53 7.28 -7.61
N GLY A 249 3.45 8.25 -7.52
CA GLY A 249 4.24 8.48 -6.32
C GLY A 249 3.48 9.38 -5.35
N VAL A 250 3.75 9.27 -4.06
CA VAL A 250 3.12 10.10 -3.02
C VAL A 250 4.16 10.56 -2.02
N LEU A 251 4.24 11.86 -1.80
CA LEU A 251 4.84 12.45 -0.61
C LEU A 251 3.68 12.81 0.34
N LEU A 252 3.60 12.12 1.46
CA LEU A 252 2.59 12.31 2.48
C LEU A 252 3.25 12.84 3.76
N CYS A 253 2.78 13.98 4.24
CA CYS A 253 3.16 14.54 5.52
C CYS A 253 1.89 14.66 6.36
N SER A 254 1.82 13.93 7.47
CA SER A 254 0.64 13.90 8.34
C SER A 254 0.99 14.33 9.74
N VAL A 255 0.08 15.08 10.37
CA VAL A 255 0.20 15.50 11.77
C VAL A 255 -1.13 15.34 12.50
N GLU A 256 -1.08 14.72 13.67
CA GLU A 256 -2.18 14.63 14.62
C GLU A 256 -2.06 15.82 15.61
N LEU A 257 -2.99 16.76 15.49
CA LEU A 257 -2.99 18.02 16.22
C LEU A 257 -3.64 17.88 17.60
N LEU A 258 -3.30 18.80 18.50
CA LEU A 258 -3.92 18.90 19.82
C LEU A 258 -5.07 19.93 19.81
N PRO A 259 -6.23 19.61 20.40
CA PRO A 259 -7.31 20.58 20.57
C PRO A 259 -6.81 21.85 21.31
N GLY A 260 -7.23 23.01 20.86
CA GLY A 260 -6.81 24.31 21.41
C GLY A 260 -5.40 24.76 21.04
N LYS A 261 -4.69 23.97 20.18
CA LYS A 261 -3.33 24.29 19.74
C LYS A 261 -3.12 24.07 18.24
N MET A 262 -4.20 24.05 17.45
CA MET A 262 -4.13 23.65 16.03
C MET A 262 -3.21 24.57 15.22
N GLU A 263 -3.40 25.89 15.30
CA GLU A 263 -2.59 26.85 14.55
C GLU A 263 -1.11 26.71 14.89
N LYS A 264 -0.79 26.60 16.18
CA LYS A 264 0.59 26.41 16.64
C LYS A 264 1.18 25.09 16.14
N GLY A 265 0.43 23.99 16.25
CA GLY A 265 0.87 22.68 15.82
C GLY A 265 1.09 22.60 14.29
N ILE A 266 0.22 23.23 13.50
CA ILE A 266 0.37 23.36 12.05
C ILE A 266 1.63 24.14 11.72
N SER A 267 1.82 25.32 12.36
CA SER A 267 2.96 26.18 12.10
C SER A 267 4.28 25.49 12.45
N GLU A 268 4.36 24.86 13.61
CA GLU A 268 5.55 24.10 14.03
C GLU A 268 5.87 22.95 13.08
N PHE A 269 4.86 22.17 12.69
CA PHE A 269 5.08 21.05 11.78
C PHE A 269 5.53 21.50 10.39
N ILE A 270 4.95 22.58 9.86
CA ILE A 270 5.36 23.16 8.58
C ILE A 270 6.80 23.71 8.67
N ALA A 271 7.15 24.40 9.75
CA ALA A 271 8.52 24.86 9.94
C ALA A 271 9.54 23.71 9.98
N GLN A 272 9.20 22.62 10.66
CA GLN A 272 10.01 21.38 10.68
C GLN A 272 10.14 20.76 9.31
N GLN A 273 9.06 20.70 8.52
CA GLN A 273 9.12 20.28 7.13
C GLN A 273 10.05 21.16 6.29
N GLN A 274 9.91 22.50 6.41
CA GLN A 274 10.76 23.45 5.70
C GLN A 274 12.24 23.23 6.05
N GLN A 275 12.54 22.96 7.31
CA GLN A 275 13.89 22.66 7.74
C GLN A 275 14.45 21.40 7.03
N ILE A 276 13.66 20.32 6.97
CA ILE A 276 14.08 19.10 6.26
C ILE A 276 14.26 19.35 4.78
N PHE A 277 13.26 19.95 4.12
CA PHE A 277 13.27 20.06 2.66
C PHE A 277 14.25 21.11 2.13
N ARG A 278 14.62 22.10 2.94
CA ARG A 278 15.63 23.12 2.58
C ARG A 278 17.05 22.69 2.93
N TYR A 279 17.26 22.12 4.10
CA TYR A 279 18.61 21.89 4.65
C TYR A 279 18.96 20.40 4.77
N GLY A 280 18.01 19.50 4.60
CA GLY A 280 18.22 18.04 4.66
C GLY A 280 18.53 17.54 6.08
N PHE A 281 19.51 16.68 6.14
CA PHE A 281 19.91 15.95 7.34
C PHE A 281 21.40 16.13 7.60
N THR A 282 21.80 16.06 8.87
CA THR A 282 23.22 16.08 9.26
C THR A 282 23.92 14.76 8.89
N GLU A 283 25.23 14.80 8.71
CA GLU A 283 26.03 13.58 8.42
C GLU A 283 25.83 12.52 9.52
N THR A 284 25.72 12.93 10.78
CA THR A 284 25.48 12.00 11.90
C THR A 284 24.15 11.27 11.76
N GLU A 285 23.08 11.95 11.34
CA GLU A 285 21.78 11.32 11.10
C GLU A 285 21.85 10.35 9.92
N ILE A 286 22.51 10.78 8.84
CA ILE A 286 22.68 9.97 7.63
C ILE A 286 23.44 8.69 7.96
N GLU A 287 24.56 8.77 8.66
CA GLU A 287 25.36 7.60 9.03
C GLU A 287 24.59 6.65 9.99
N ARG A 288 23.83 7.20 10.94
CA ARG A 288 22.94 6.37 11.78
C ARG A 288 21.87 5.65 10.95
N ALA A 289 21.25 6.34 10.00
CA ALA A 289 20.22 5.74 9.14
C ALA A 289 20.80 4.66 8.23
N LYS A 290 21.96 4.90 7.63
CA LYS A 290 22.72 3.93 6.82
C LYS A 290 23.05 2.69 7.66
N LYS A 291 23.60 2.88 8.87
CA LYS A 291 23.94 1.78 9.77
C LYS A 291 22.75 0.88 10.08
N VAL A 292 21.58 1.44 10.29
CA VAL A 292 20.37 0.63 10.53
C VAL A 292 20.00 -0.20 9.29
N ILE A 293 20.10 0.37 8.09
CA ILE A 293 19.83 -0.36 6.84
C ILE A 293 20.87 -1.49 6.66
N TYR A 294 22.14 -1.22 6.89
CA TYR A 294 23.19 -2.25 6.87
C TYR A 294 22.92 -3.38 7.84
N ASN A 295 22.70 -3.06 9.12
CA ASN A 295 22.47 -4.07 10.14
C ASN A 295 21.26 -4.96 9.82
N ASN A 296 20.18 -4.36 9.28
CA ASN A 296 19.01 -5.14 8.87
C ASN A 296 19.34 -6.12 7.73
N LEU A 297 20.14 -5.68 6.76
CA LEU A 297 20.56 -6.52 5.64
C LEU A 297 21.56 -7.60 6.06
N GLU A 298 22.49 -7.28 6.94
CA GLU A 298 23.43 -8.26 7.54
C GLU A 298 22.68 -9.32 8.34
N ASN A 299 21.71 -8.93 9.16
CA ASN A 299 20.87 -9.87 9.90
C ASN A 299 20.09 -10.80 8.95
N LYS A 300 19.56 -10.26 7.83
CA LYS A 300 18.91 -11.09 6.81
C LYS A 300 19.90 -12.08 6.17
N LEU A 301 21.11 -11.64 5.86
CA LEU A 301 22.16 -12.50 5.29
C LEU A 301 22.59 -13.62 6.27
N GLN A 302 22.73 -13.31 7.56
CA GLN A 302 23.05 -14.31 8.56
C GLN A 302 21.95 -15.35 8.75
N ASN A 303 20.68 -14.94 8.61
CA ASN A 303 19.51 -15.82 8.73
C ASN A 303 19.05 -16.41 7.37
N GLN A 304 19.86 -16.27 6.33
CA GLN A 304 19.50 -16.68 4.96
C GLN A 304 19.23 -18.18 4.80
N GLN A 305 19.75 -19.02 5.69
CA GLN A 305 19.51 -20.48 5.63
C GLN A 305 18.07 -20.87 5.97
N ASN A 306 17.30 -19.98 6.63
CA ASN A 306 15.89 -20.18 6.98
C ASN A 306 15.07 -18.90 6.76
N PRO A 307 14.92 -18.44 5.51
CA PRO A 307 14.10 -17.27 5.25
C PRO A 307 12.63 -17.58 5.55
N ALA A 308 11.91 -16.61 6.11
CA ALA A 308 10.48 -16.76 6.29
C ALA A 308 9.79 -16.82 4.91
N SER A 309 8.96 -17.84 4.67
CA SER A 309 8.23 -18.01 3.39
C SER A 309 7.45 -16.76 3.00
N VAL A 310 6.91 -16.02 3.97
CA VAL A 310 6.19 -14.76 3.75
C VAL A 310 7.08 -13.67 3.17
N GLU A 311 8.35 -13.58 3.57
CA GLU A 311 9.28 -12.58 3.01
C GLU A 311 9.59 -12.88 1.54
N LEU A 312 9.90 -14.14 1.21
CA LEU A 312 10.13 -14.57 -0.15
C LEU A 312 8.88 -14.39 -1.03
N MET A 313 7.70 -14.68 -0.48
CA MET A 313 6.44 -14.46 -1.19
C MET A 313 6.21 -12.98 -1.52
N ASN A 314 6.57 -12.05 -0.62
CA ASN A 314 6.47 -10.61 -0.87
C ASN A 314 7.42 -10.16 -1.99
N ASP A 315 8.62 -10.73 -2.08
CA ASP A 315 9.57 -10.42 -3.14
C ASP A 315 9.09 -10.93 -4.51
N ILE A 316 8.53 -12.14 -4.56
CA ILE A 316 7.91 -12.71 -5.78
C ILE A 316 6.70 -11.86 -6.20
N TYR A 317 5.87 -11.46 -5.25
CA TYR A 317 4.72 -10.57 -5.51
C TYR A 317 5.18 -9.23 -6.08
N ALA A 318 6.23 -8.62 -5.52
CA ALA A 318 6.78 -7.37 -6.01
C ALA A 318 7.37 -7.50 -7.42
N ASP A 319 8.00 -8.62 -7.74
CA ASP A 319 8.49 -8.92 -9.09
C ASP A 319 7.33 -9.00 -10.09
N PHE A 320 6.30 -9.77 -9.78
CA PHE A 320 5.16 -9.95 -10.67
C PHE A 320 4.30 -8.69 -10.81
N TYR A 321 3.88 -8.08 -9.68
CA TYR A 321 2.89 -7.01 -9.68
C TYR A 321 3.48 -5.63 -9.94
N VAL A 322 4.64 -5.33 -9.36
CA VAL A 322 5.31 -4.02 -9.50
C VAL A 322 6.31 -4.03 -10.67
N GLY A 323 6.78 -5.19 -11.09
CA GLY A 323 7.84 -5.37 -12.08
C GLY A 323 9.24 -5.12 -11.51
N ASN A 324 9.40 -5.21 -10.19
CA ASN A 324 10.72 -5.15 -9.55
C ASN A 324 11.45 -6.47 -9.80
N ARG A 325 12.67 -6.39 -10.29
CA ARG A 325 13.49 -7.59 -10.47
C ARG A 325 13.86 -8.19 -9.12
N PHE A 326 13.58 -9.48 -8.95
CA PHE A 326 14.03 -10.24 -7.80
C PHE A 326 15.56 -10.19 -7.69
N THR A 327 16.07 -9.82 -6.51
CA THR A 327 17.50 -9.63 -6.30
C THR A 327 17.93 -10.45 -5.07
N SER A 328 19.06 -11.16 -5.17
CA SER A 328 19.59 -11.88 -4.02
C SER A 328 20.07 -10.94 -2.93
N LEU A 329 20.00 -11.36 -1.67
CA LEU A 329 20.49 -10.58 -0.54
C LEU A 329 21.97 -10.21 -0.67
N GLN A 330 22.78 -11.07 -1.28
CA GLN A 330 24.20 -10.78 -1.56
C GLN A 330 24.35 -9.62 -2.55
N GLU A 331 23.55 -9.61 -3.61
CA GLU A 331 23.58 -8.55 -4.60
C GLU A 331 23.02 -7.25 -4.02
N GLU A 332 21.94 -7.30 -3.23
CA GLU A 332 21.46 -6.12 -2.49
C GLU A 332 22.55 -5.54 -1.60
N TYR A 333 23.27 -6.37 -0.87
CA TYR A 333 24.36 -5.93 0.00
C TYR A 333 25.47 -5.23 -0.80
N ARG A 334 25.86 -5.79 -1.95
CA ARG A 334 26.83 -5.17 -2.86
C ARG A 334 26.35 -3.81 -3.39
N LEU A 335 25.08 -3.72 -3.78
CA LEU A 335 24.49 -2.49 -4.27
C LEU A 335 24.43 -1.40 -3.18
N VAL A 336 24.11 -1.79 -1.95
CA VAL A 336 24.11 -0.88 -0.79
C VAL A 336 25.53 -0.40 -0.51
N GLN A 337 26.53 -1.29 -0.48
CA GLN A 337 27.93 -0.89 -0.30
C GLN A 337 28.39 0.07 -1.39
N ARG A 338 27.99 -0.16 -2.64
CA ARG A 338 28.37 0.68 -3.79
C ARG A 338 27.75 2.07 -3.70
N TYR A 339 26.47 2.18 -3.35
CA TYR A 339 25.75 3.43 -3.49
C TYR A 339 25.67 4.28 -2.22
N PHE A 340 25.83 3.72 -1.04
CA PHE A 340 25.81 4.52 0.20
C PHE A 340 26.85 5.63 0.27
N PRO A 341 28.09 5.46 -0.22
CA PRO A 341 29.05 6.56 -0.28
C PRO A 341 28.59 7.75 -1.14
N GLU A 342 27.73 7.49 -2.14
CA GLU A 342 27.20 8.51 -3.04
C GLU A 342 25.96 9.23 -2.48
N LEU A 343 25.39 8.77 -1.36
CA LEU A 343 24.20 9.32 -0.71
C LEU A 343 24.61 10.17 0.51
N ASP A 344 25.29 11.26 0.25
CA ASP A 344 25.66 12.28 1.22
C ASP A 344 24.54 13.33 1.41
N SER A 345 24.74 14.30 2.31
CA SER A 345 23.79 15.37 2.59
C SER A 345 23.41 16.16 1.32
N VAL A 346 24.38 16.47 0.46
CA VAL A 346 24.17 17.23 -0.78
C VAL A 346 23.29 16.44 -1.77
N ALA A 347 23.59 15.16 -1.94
CA ALA A 347 22.79 14.28 -2.81
C ALA A 347 21.35 14.13 -2.31
N LEU A 348 21.16 14.00 -0.99
CA LEU A 348 19.83 13.89 -0.38
C LEU A 348 19.02 15.19 -0.50
N VAL A 349 19.61 16.36 -0.24
CA VAL A 349 18.94 17.67 -0.44
C VAL A 349 18.54 17.85 -1.89
N ARG A 350 19.40 17.48 -2.85
CA ARG A 350 19.06 17.52 -4.28
C ARG A 350 17.87 16.61 -4.62
N ASN A 351 17.77 15.45 -3.99
CA ASN A 351 16.61 14.55 -4.18
C ASN A 351 15.35 15.12 -3.52
N LEU A 352 15.44 15.68 -2.33
CA LEU A 352 14.32 16.34 -1.65
C LEU A 352 13.75 17.48 -2.49
N ALA A 353 14.60 18.31 -3.09
CA ALA A 353 14.17 19.41 -3.96
C ALA A 353 13.41 18.95 -5.21
N LYS A 354 13.59 17.71 -5.66
CA LYS A 354 12.82 17.14 -6.79
C LYS A 354 11.44 16.64 -6.40
N VAL A 355 11.26 16.25 -5.15
CA VAL A 355 10.00 15.61 -4.70
C VAL A 355 9.11 16.55 -3.91
N TYR A 356 9.62 17.67 -3.39
CA TYR A 356 8.86 18.62 -2.60
C TYR A 356 8.48 19.86 -3.41
N SER A 357 7.18 20.08 -3.60
CA SER A 357 6.64 21.25 -4.29
C SER A 357 5.37 21.74 -3.57
N PRO A 358 5.49 22.65 -2.62
CA PRO A 358 4.34 23.11 -1.81
C PRO A 358 3.21 23.71 -2.64
N GLN A 359 3.50 24.26 -3.83
CA GLN A 359 2.50 24.82 -4.74
C GLN A 359 1.62 23.74 -5.42
N LYS A 360 1.97 22.46 -5.27
CA LYS A 360 1.24 21.30 -5.79
C LYS A 360 0.79 20.37 -4.67
N MET A 361 0.64 20.87 -3.47
CA MET A 361 0.25 20.10 -2.30
C MET A 361 -1.23 20.32 -1.98
N HIS A 362 -1.95 19.26 -1.72
CA HIS A 362 -3.29 19.30 -1.18
C HIS A 362 -3.24 19.11 0.33
N TYR A 363 -4.04 19.88 1.05
CA TYR A 363 -4.14 19.87 2.50
C TYR A 363 -5.54 19.40 2.87
N LEU A 364 -5.63 18.26 3.54
CA LEU A 364 -6.88 17.68 4.05
C LEU A 364 -6.86 17.77 5.58
N LEU A 365 -7.67 18.65 6.15
CA LEU A 365 -7.94 18.67 7.58
C LEU A 365 -9.15 17.80 7.88
N ARG A 366 -8.99 16.86 8.80
CA ARG A 366 -10.04 15.97 9.27
C ARG A 366 -10.23 16.19 10.76
N ALA A 367 -11.39 16.70 11.17
CA ALA A 367 -11.63 17.13 12.54
C ALA A 367 -13.11 17.04 12.93
N ASN A 368 -13.43 17.12 14.23
CA ASN A 368 -14.80 17.38 14.65
C ASN A 368 -15.15 18.87 14.49
N GLU A 369 -16.43 19.21 14.54
CA GLU A 369 -16.89 20.59 14.32
C GLU A 369 -16.33 21.56 15.36
N LYS A 370 -16.18 21.13 16.62
CA LYS A 370 -15.61 21.97 17.69
C LYS A 370 -14.18 22.38 17.34
N ALA A 371 -13.35 21.44 16.91
CA ALA A 371 -11.99 21.73 16.51
C ALA A 371 -11.93 22.57 15.22
N ASN A 372 -12.82 22.32 14.27
CA ASN A 372 -12.87 23.10 13.04
C ASN A 372 -13.15 24.60 13.27
N LYS A 373 -13.87 24.95 14.33
CA LYS A 373 -14.11 26.37 14.72
C LYS A 373 -12.81 27.12 15.05
N GLU A 374 -11.74 26.42 15.45
CA GLU A 374 -10.44 27.05 15.71
C GLU A 374 -9.78 27.54 14.41
N VAL A 375 -10.01 26.86 13.29
CA VAL A 375 -9.42 27.18 11.99
C VAL A 375 -10.35 28.05 11.13
N ASN A 376 -11.64 28.04 11.40
CA ASN A 376 -12.67 28.88 10.76
C ASN A 376 -12.68 28.84 9.22
N GLY A 377 -12.52 27.65 8.63
CA GLY A 377 -12.70 27.39 7.21
C GLY A 377 -11.42 27.35 6.37
N ASP A 378 -11.59 26.94 5.11
CA ASP A 378 -10.50 26.65 4.15
C ASP A 378 -9.56 27.84 3.93
N ALA A 379 -10.09 29.06 3.84
CA ALA A 379 -9.30 30.27 3.60
C ALA A 379 -8.36 30.59 4.78
N THR A 380 -8.85 30.43 6.00
CA THR A 380 -8.05 30.65 7.22
C THR A 380 -6.96 29.57 7.35
N LEU A 381 -7.33 28.28 7.12
CA LEU A 381 -6.35 27.20 7.12
C LEU A 381 -5.24 27.45 6.08
N MET A 382 -5.61 27.85 4.87
CA MET A 382 -4.64 28.18 3.83
C MET A 382 -3.75 29.38 4.24
N SER A 383 -4.30 30.37 4.95
CA SER A 383 -3.53 31.53 5.47
C SER A 383 -2.50 31.08 6.50
N ILE A 384 -2.91 30.25 7.47
CA ILE A 384 -2.00 29.67 8.50
C ILE A 384 -0.86 28.90 7.81
N ILE A 385 -1.20 28.06 6.85
CA ILE A 385 -0.22 27.26 6.10
C ILE A 385 0.76 28.15 5.34
N LYS A 386 0.28 29.22 4.68
CA LYS A 386 1.13 30.15 3.92
C LYS A 386 2.03 30.97 4.85
N GLU A 387 1.53 31.40 5.99
CA GLU A 387 2.33 32.14 6.97
C GLU A 387 3.44 31.26 7.55
N ALA A 388 3.11 30.01 7.90
CA ALA A 388 4.08 29.05 8.43
C ALA A 388 5.20 28.65 7.42
N ARG A 389 4.99 28.93 6.13
CA ARG A 389 5.98 28.66 5.07
C ARG A 389 6.96 29.82 4.81
N LYS A 390 6.70 31.00 5.32
CA LYS A 390 7.59 32.17 5.21
C LYS A 390 8.85 31.97 6.04
#